data_b33225a8cb2c3b26df8a7f5352c34fb7
#
_entry.id   b33225a8cb2c3b26df8a7f5352c34fb7
#
_cell.length_a   1.000
_cell.length_b   1.000
_cell.length_c   1.000
_cell.angle_alpha   90.00
_cell.angle_beta   90.00
_cell.angle_gamma   90.00
#
_symmetry.space_group_name_H-M   'P 1'
#
loop_
_entity.id
_entity.type
_entity.pdbx_description
1 polymer ?
#
loop_
_entity_poly.entity_id
_entity_poly.type
_entity_poly.pdbx_seq_one_letter_code
_entity_poly.pdbx_strand_id
1 'polypeptide(L)'
;MSKGKYVKRTFPLAGLHCAGCAARVEKILNAQTGVVAASVNLAASTAAVEYDTMQTSPERLRQAVQEGGYDMLADSDDDTPDELERMNRERYRDLKRRAFWAVVLAIPVVVIGMFFMDMPYGGAIMALLSAPVVFWLGRGFFVNAWQQLRHRTATMDTLVALSTGIAYLFSLFNLVFPEFWLSRGVEPHVYFEAAAVIVAFILLGRTLEEKAKGDTTASLKKLIGLQPKNAIVVAADGTQTEIPISRIRVGDLLAVRPGEKIAVDGAVCEGDSYVDESMLSGEPLPVHKEPGTKVFAGTINQKGSFRFRAEKVGAATMLAQIIRMVQEAQGSKAPVQKLADKIAGIFVPAIIGIALLSFVLWLVFDPSGGLTHGILATVTVLVIACPCALGLATPTAVMVGIGKGAEKGILIRDAVSLETAGKIDTVVMDKTGTLTEGKPVVTDIIWANGDDRAKAVFLSLEKLSEHPLADAVVHYFAGVPTLNVERFGSLTGKGIEGTVDGVRYF
;
A
#
# COMPACT_ATOMS: atom_id res chain seq x y z
N MET A 1 -29.31 -13.70 20.58
CA MET A 1 -28.09 -12.89 20.44
C MET A 1 -27.79 -12.76 18.97
N SER A 2 -28.04 -11.58 18.39
CA SER A 2 -27.74 -11.29 16.99
C SER A 2 -26.22 -11.38 16.78
N LYS A 3 -25.77 -12.21 15.82
CA LYS A 3 -24.36 -12.28 15.44
C LYS A 3 -23.95 -10.93 14.88
N GLY A 4 -23.11 -10.16 15.58
CA GLY A 4 -22.53 -8.92 15.11
C GLY A 4 -21.88 -9.16 13.76
N LYS A 5 -22.10 -8.23 12.80
CA LYS A 5 -21.49 -8.32 11.48
C LYS A 5 -20.14 -7.63 11.54
N TYR A 6 -19.09 -8.39 11.81
CA TYR A 6 -17.72 -7.88 11.77
C TYR A 6 -17.32 -7.59 10.33
N VAL A 7 -16.79 -6.40 10.11
CA VAL A 7 -16.31 -5.96 8.81
C VAL A 7 -14.89 -5.43 8.95
N LYS A 8 -13.99 -5.89 8.10
CA LYS A 8 -12.65 -5.34 7.98
C LYS A 8 -12.60 -4.35 6.82
N ARG A 9 -12.25 -3.10 7.10
CA ARG A 9 -12.12 -2.04 6.10
C ARG A 9 -10.80 -1.30 6.25
N THR A 10 -10.29 -0.80 5.14
CA THR A 10 -9.10 0.05 5.11
C THR A 10 -9.52 1.47 4.81
N PHE A 11 -9.14 2.40 5.69
CA PHE A 11 -9.46 3.80 5.60
C PHE A 11 -8.22 4.62 5.33
N PRO A 12 -8.24 5.56 4.37
CA PRO A 12 -7.18 6.53 4.18
C PRO A 12 -7.07 7.47 5.38
N LEU A 13 -5.82 7.78 5.77
CA LEU A 13 -5.51 8.67 6.88
C LEU A 13 -4.75 9.90 6.38
N ALA A 14 -5.09 11.06 6.92
CA ALA A 14 -4.37 12.30 6.70
C ALA A 14 -3.69 12.77 7.99
N GLY A 15 -2.54 13.47 7.85
CA GLY A 15 -1.81 14.02 8.99
C GLY A 15 -0.77 13.08 9.61
N LEU A 16 -0.55 11.89 9.09
CA LEU A 16 0.51 10.98 9.56
C LEU A 16 1.89 11.44 9.07
N HIS A 17 2.81 11.70 10.00
CA HIS A 17 4.15 12.20 9.68
C HIS A 17 5.28 11.33 10.24
N CYS A 18 4.99 10.44 11.18
CA CYS A 18 6.00 9.60 11.82
C CYS A 18 5.39 8.33 12.41
N ALA A 19 6.24 7.35 12.74
CA ALA A 19 5.83 6.09 13.36
C ALA A 19 5.04 6.31 14.67
N GLY A 20 5.43 7.32 15.47
CA GLY A 20 4.70 7.70 16.68
C GLY A 20 3.28 8.21 16.38
N CYS A 21 3.06 8.92 15.27
CA CYS A 21 1.73 9.34 14.83
C CYS A 21 0.88 8.13 14.46
N ALA A 22 1.46 7.19 13.69
CA ALA A 22 0.78 5.96 13.30
C ALA A 22 0.38 5.11 14.52
N ALA A 23 1.32 4.90 15.45
CA ALA A 23 1.06 4.16 16.69
C ALA A 23 -0.03 4.82 17.54
N ARG A 24 -0.09 6.16 17.53
CA ARG A 24 -1.14 6.89 18.26
C ARG A 24 -2.51 6.73 17.63
N VAL A 25 -2.66 6.91 16.33
CA VAL A 25 -3.93 6.67 15.63
C VAL A 25 -4.38 5.23 15.81
N GLU A 26 -3.46 4.28 15.75
CA GLU A 26 -3.73 2.86 16.02
C GLU A 26 -4.28 2.66 17.45
N LYS A 27 -3.69 3.31 18.45
CA LYS A 27 -4.17 3.27 19.85
C LYS A 27 -5.55 3.91 19.99
N ILE A 28 -5.80 5.05 19.33
CA ILE A 28 -7.11 5.72 19.34
C ILE A 28 -8.18 4.82 18.78
N LEU A 29 -7.92 4.20 17.61
CA LEU A 29 -8.86 3.30 16.95
C LEU A 29 -9.13 2.04 17.77
N ASN A 30 -8.08 1.40 18.33
CA ASN A 30 -8.24 0.21 19.17
C ASN A 30 -8.94 0.49 20.51
N ALA A 31 -9.00 1.75 20.96
CA ALA A 31 -9.72 2.15 22.16
C ALA A 31 -11.22 2.38 21.93
N GLN A 32 -11.70 2.38 20.67
CA GLN A 32 -13.10 2.63 20.34
C GLN A 32 -13.96 1.39 20.60
N THR A 33 -15.15 1.62 21.16
CA THR A 33 -16.14 0.54 21.39
C THR A 33 -16.54 -0.07 20.04
N GLY A 34 -16.52 -1.40 19.97
CA GLY A 34 -16.88 -2.13 18.74
C GLY A 34 -15.71 -2.36 17.78
N VAL A 35 -14.51 -1.85 18.04
CA VAL A 35 -13.30 -2.20 17.29
C VAL A 35 -12.66 -3.45 17.87
N VAL A 36 -12.44 -4.45 17.01
CA VAL A 36 -11.77 -5.71 17.34
C VAL A 36 -10.25 -5.57 17.21
N ALA A 37 -9.82 -4.99 16.08
CA ALA A 37 -8.42 -4.73 15.80
C ALA A 37 -8.28 -3.57 14.83
N ALA A 38 -7.31 -2.71 15.07
CA ALA A 38 -6.89 -1.69 14.12
C ALA A 38 -5.38 -1.71 13.95
N SER A 39 -4.91 -1.54 12.72
CA SER A 39 -3.50 -1.41 12.37
C SER A 39 -3.30 -0.25 11.42
N VAL A 40 -2.33 0.60 11.70
CA VAL A 40 -2.03 1.81 10.89
C VAL A 40 -0.73 1.62 10.13
N ASN A 41 -0.79 1.79 8.81
CA ASN A 41 0.36 1.81 7.93
C ASN A 41 0.76 3.25 7.62
N LEU A 42 1.93 3.68 8.13
CA LEU A 42 2.44 5.03 7.90
C LEU A 42 2.79 5.26 6.42
N ALA A 43 3.39 4.28 5.75
CA ALA A 43 3.88 4.43 4.38
C ALA A 43 2.72 4.53 3.38
N ALA A 44 1.67 3.72 3.57
CA ALA A 44 0.44 3.79 2.77
C ALA A 44 -0.50 4.92 3.22
N SER A 45 -0.26 5.51 4.40
CA SER A 45 -1.19 6.45 5.06
C SER A 45 -2.60 5.87 5.18
N THR A 46 -2.72 4.62 5.66
CA THR A 46 -4.00 3.92 5.79
C THR A 46 -4.15 3.27 7.17
N ALA A 47 -5.40 3.10 7.62
CA ALA A 47 -5.78 2.29 8.77
C ALA A 47 -6.64 1.11 8.32
N ALA A 48 -6.18 -0.10 8.59
CA ALA A 48 -7.01 -1.29 8.49
C ALA A 48 -7.72 -1.50 9.82
N VAL A 49 -9.05 -1.46 9.83
CA VAL A 49 -9.87 -1.56 11.04
C VAL A 49 -10.88 -2.68 10.88
N GLU A 50 -10.89 -3.60 11.84
CA GLU A 50 -11.91 -4.63 11.99
C GLU A 50 -12.87 -4.22 13.10
N TYR A 51 -14.14 -4.03 12.78
CA TYR A 51 -15.13 -3.48 13.71
C TYR A 51 -16.51 -4.09 13.52
N ASP A 52 -17.31 -4.03 14.59
CA ASP A 52 -18.72 -4.44 14.60
C ASP A 52 -19.60 -3.28 14.14
N THR A 53 -20.25 -3.45 13.00
CA THR A 53 -21.12 -2.43 12.40
C THR A 53 -22.37 -2.10 13.23
N MET A 54 -22.69 -2.92 14.22
CA MET A 54 -23.80 -2.67 15.16
C MET A 54 -23.39 -1.75 16.31
N GLN A 55 -22.10 -1.61 16.61
CA GLN A 55 -21.59 -0.86 17.76
C GLN A 55 -20.89 0.43 17.36
N THR A 56 -20.24 0.47 16.18
CA THR A 56 -19.54 1.67 15.68
C THR A 56 -19.74 1.85 14.19
N SER A 57 -19.46 3.05 13.70
CA SER A 57 -19.54 3.40 12.29
C SER A 57 -18.26 4.10 11.82
N PRO A 58 -17.98 4.15 10.50
CA PRO A 58 -16.85 4.88 9.95
C PRO A 58 -16.76 6.34 10.40
N GLU A 59 -17.93 7.01 10.54
CA GLU A 59 -18.01 8.42 10.94
C GLU A 59 -17.57 8.60 12.41
N ARG A 60 -17.94 7.68 13.30
CA ARG A 60 -17.48 7.68 14.71
C ARG A 60 -15.99 7.45 14.82
N LEU A 61 -15.47 6.51 14.02
CA LEU A 61 -14.03 6.27 13.95
C LEU A 61 -13.28 7.50 13.44
N ARG A 62 -13.81 8.18 12.41
CA ARG A 62 -13.28 9.43 11.90
C ARG A 62 -13.25 10.51 12.98
N GLN A 63 -14.35 10.70 13.69
CA GLN A 63 -14.43 11.70 14.78
C GLN A 63 -13.37 11.44 15.86
N ALA A 64 -13.20 10.19 16.30
CA ALA A 64 -12.18 9.83 17.29
C ALA A 64 -10.75 10.13 16.78
N VAL A 65 -10.49 9.91 15.49
CA VAL A 65 -9.20 10.22 14.86
C VAL A 65 -9.01 11.73 14.77
N GLN A 66 -10.05 12.50 14.45
CA GLN A 66 -10.01 13.96 14.38
C GLN A 66 -9.77 14.60 15.76
N GLU A 67 -10.38 14.09 16.83
CA GLU A 67 -10.10 14.50 18.20
C GLU A 67 -8.63 14.26 18.59
N GLY A 68 -7.99 13.24 17.97
CA GLY A 68 -6.57 12.96 18.11
C GLY A 68 -5.64 13.91 17.33
N GLY A 69 -6.20 14.82 16.52
CA GLY A 69 -5.44 15.77 15.68
C GLY A 69 -5.03 15.21 14.33
N TYR A 70 -5.67 14.12 13.87
CA TYR A 70 -5.49 13.50 12.55
C TYR A 70 -6.82 13.50 11.80
N ASP A 71 -6.85 13.11 10.53
CA ASP A 71 -8.10 12.91 9.80
C ASP A 71 -8.15 11.54 9.14
N MET A 72 -9.37 11.02 8.95
CA MET A 72 -9.66 9.74 8.34
C MET A 72 -10.81 9.92 7.36
N LEU A 73 -10.65 9.46 6.12
CA LEU A 73 -11.73 9.46 5.14
C LEU A 73 -12.67 8.29 5.44
N ALA A 74 -13.91 8.61 5.78
CA ALA A 74 -14.93 7.62 6.17
C ALA A 74 -15.73 7.10 4.98
N ASP A 75 -15.94 7.93 3.96
CA ASP A 75 -16.70 7.59 2.76
C ASP A 75 -15.86 6.77 1.79
N SER A 76 -16.40 5.63 1.38
CA SER A 76 -15.80 4.68 0.45
C SER A 76 -16.61 4.57 -0.84
N ASP A 77 -17.10 5.68 -1.38
CA ASP A 77 -17.66 5.70 -2.72
C ASP A 77 -16.53 5.73 -3.77
N ASP A 78 -16.82 5.35 -5.00
CA ASP A 78 -15.89 5.11 -6.12
C ASP A 78 -14.86 6.23 -6.39
N ASP A 79 -15.05 7.44 -5.85
CA ASP A 79 -14.17 8.60 -6.01
C ASP A 79 -13.02 8.70 -4.97
N THR A 80 -12.98 7.85 -3.96
CA THR A 80 -12.03 7.92 -2.83
C THR A 80 -10.54 7.83 -3.24
N PRO A 81 -10.14 7.00 -4.24
CA PRO A 81 -8.74 6.95 -4.69
C PRO A 81 -8.26 8.25 -5.33
N ASP A 82 -9.11 8.90 -6.11
CA ASP A 82 -8.78 10.17 -6.79
C ASP A 82 -8.68 11.32 -5.79
N GLU A 83 -9.53 11.34 -4.76
CA GLU A 83 -9.50 12.36 -3.70
C GLU A 83 -8.26 12.22 -2.82
N LEU A 84 -7.91 11.01 -2.40
CA LEU A 84 -6.67 10.74 -1.66
C LEU A 84 -5.44 11.15 -2.47
N GLU A 85 -5.44 10.89 -3.77
CA GLU A 85 -4.34 11.28 -4.64
C GLU A 85 -4.22 12.80 -4.77
N ARG A 86 -5.34 13.52 -4.90
CA ARG A 86 -5.35 15.00 -4.88
C ARG A 86 -4.77 15.54 -3.59
N MET A 87 -5.22 15.04 -2.43
CA MET A 87 -4.70 15.44 -1.12
C MET A 87 -3.19 15.18 -1.00
N ASN A 88 -2.71 14.02 -1.44
CA ASN A 88 -1.28 13.68 -1.39
C ASN A 88 -0.47 14.56 -2.34
N ARG A 89 -0.97 14.86 -3.55
CA ARG A 89 -0.32 15.78 -4.50
C ARG A 89 -0.26 17.21 -3.97
N GLU A 90 -1.34 17.70 -3.38
CA GLU A 90 -1.39 19.05 -2.79
C GLU A 90 -0.42 19.16 -1.62
N ARG A 91 -0.41 18.16 -0.76
CA ARG A 91 0.52 18.07 0.37
C ARG A 91 1.98 18.03 -0.09
N TYR A 92 2.31 17.21 -1.09
CA TYR A 92 3.66 17.16 -1.67
C TYR A 92 4.06 18.53 -2.24
N ARG A 93 3.15 19.22 -2.96
CA ARG A 93 3.40 20.56 -3.49
C ARG A 93 3.66 21.58 -2.40
N ASP A 94 2.86 21.55 -1.33
CA ASP A 94 3.03 22.47 -0.20
C ASP A 94 4.36 22.21 0.54
N LEU A 95 4.69 20.96 0.82
CA LEU A 95 5.98 20.59 1.40
C LEU A 95 7.15 21.01 0.51
N LYS A 96 7.09 20.74 -0.78
CA LYS A 96 8.12 21.14 -1.74
C LYS A 96 8.32 22.66 -1.78
N ARG A 97 7.22 23.42 -1.76
CA ARG A 97 7.27 24.89 -1.73
C ARG A 97 7.89 25.40 -0.42
N ARG A 98 7.50 24.83 0.72
CA ARG A 98 8.06 25.18 2.03
C ARG A 98 9.54 24.83 2.10
N ALA A 99 9.94 23.65 1.68
CA ALA A 99 11.33 23.23 1.65
C ALA A 99 12.19 24.15 0.75
N PHE A 100 11.69 24.48 -0.45
CA PHE A 100 12.37 25.40 -1.36
C PHE A 100 12.63 26.76 -0.71
N TRP A 101 11.60 27.40 -0.15
CA TRP A 101 11.75 28.70 0.49
C TRP A 101 12.59 28.63 1.78
N ALA A 102 12.52 27.54 2.53
CA ALA A 102 13.36 27.33 3.71
C ALA A 102 14.85 27.28 3.31
N VAL A 103 15.20 26.55 2.25
CA VAL A 103 16.57 26.49 1.73
C VAL A 103 17.03 27.85 1.20
N VAL A 104 16.19 28.53 0.40
CA VAL A 104 16.50 29.85 -0.17
C VAL A 104 16.79 30.88 0.92
N LEU A 105 16.00 30.88 2.00
CA LEU A 105 16.20 31.80 3.13
C LEU A 105 17.33 31.36 4.07
N ALA A 106 17.61 30.06 4.20
CA ALA A 106 18.69 29.56 5.04
C ALA A 106 20.08 29.83 4.44
N ILE A 107 20.23 29.78 3.11
CA ILE A 107 21.52 30.04 2.44
C ILE A 107 22.16 31.38 2.87
N PRO A 108 21.50 32.56 2.76
CA PRO A 108 22.11 33.81 3.18
C PRO A 108 22.39 33.86 4.70
N VAL A 109 21.55 33.21 5.54
CA VAL A 109 21.80 33.12 6.99
C VAL A 109 23.10 32.38 7.27
N VAL A 110 23.32 31.22 6.57
CA VAL A 110 24.57 30.46 6.68
C VAL A 110 25.77 31.26 6.17
N VAL A 111 25.64 31.91 5.02
CA VAL A 111 26.73 32.70 4.43
C VAL A 111 27.16 33.83 5.38
N ILE A 112 26.19 34.54 5.97
CA ILE A 112 26.50 35.60 6.95
C ILE A 112 27.15 35.00 8.19
N GLY A 113 26.58 33.92 8.76
CA GLY A 113 27.07 33.29 9.98
C GLY A 113 28.46 32.64 9.84
N MET A 114 28.85 32.19 8.65
CA MET A 114 30.15 31.53 8.43
C MET A 114 31.25 32.46 7.89
N PHE A 115 30.88 33.44 7.05
CA PHE A 115 31.87 34.22 6.31
C PHE A 115 31.86 35.73 6.68
N PHE A 116 30.79 36.22 7.31
CA PHE A 116 30.59 37.64 7.59
C PHE A 116 30.14 37.87 9.04
N MET A 117 30.77 37.19 10.02
CA MET A 117 30.38 37.31 11.44
C MET A 117 30.51 38.73 11.99
N ASP A 118 31.50 39.50 11.53
CA ASP A 118 31.75 40.88 11.96
C ASP A 118 30.95 41.92 11.19
N MET A 119 30.03 41.51 10.32
CA MET A 119 29.21 42.44 9.56
C MET A 119 28.30 43.25 10.48
N PRO A 120 28.31 44.60 10.37
CA PRO A 120 27.41 45.44 11.16
C PRO A 120 25.95 45.03 10.88
N TYR A 121 25.20 44.80 11.96
CA TYR A 121 23.80 44.27 11.93
C TYR A 121 23.66 42.86 11.38
N GLY A 122 24.74 42.10 11.17
CA GLY A 122 24.68 40.74 10.65
C GLY A 122 23.76 39.82 11.47
N GLY A 123 23.86 39.87 12.81
CA GLY A 123 22.98 39.12 13.72
C GLY A 123 21.49 39.48 13.57
N ALA A 124 21.17 40.78 13.37
CA ALA A 124 19.78 41.21 13.18
C ALA A 124 19.22 40.73 11.81
N ILE A 125 20.04 40.75 10.75
CA ILE A 125 19.67 40.25 9.44
C ILE A 125 19.43 38.72 9.53
N MET A 126 20.31 37.98 10.20
CA MET A 126 20.15 36.52 10.41
C MET A 126 18.87 36.21 11.21
N ALA A 127 18.58 36.98 12.28
CA ALA A 127 17.34 36.85 13.06
C ALA A 127 16.10 37.07 12.18
N LEU A 128 16.10 38.12 11.35
CA LEU A 128 14.98 38.47 10.47
C LEU A 128 14.75 37.40 9.39
N LEU A 129 15.81 36.86 8.79
CA LEU A 129 15.71 35.84 7.75
C LEU A 129 15.39 34.43 8.29
N SER A 130 15.88 34.08 9.47
CA SER A 130 15.62 32.76 10.09
C SER A 130 14.24 32.68 10.76
N ALA A 131 13.65 33.81 11.21
CA ALA A 131 12.32 33.80 11.81
C ALA A 131 11.23 33.18 10.93
N PRO A 132 11.05 33.58 9.66
CA PRO A 132 10.09 32.94 8.78
C PRO A 132 10.41 31.47 8.49
N VAL A 133 11.68 31.07 8.48
CA VAL A 133 12.06 29.66 8.30
C VAL A 133 11.60 28.84 9.49
N VAL A 134 11.90 29.28 10.71
CA VAL A 134 11.61 28.53 11.93
C VAL A 134 10.10 28.55 12.24
N PHE A 135 9.45 29.73 12.26
CA PHE A 135 8.10 29.88 12.80
C PHE A 135 6.99 29.82 11.76
N TRP A 136 7.25 30.16 10.50
CA TRP A 136 6.23 30.08 9.45
C TRP A 136 6.37 28.80 8.62
N LEU A 137 7.52 28.57 7.99
CA LEU A 137 7.74 27.38 7.17
C LEU A 137 7.81 26.12 8.06
N GLY A 138 8.44 26.23 9.24
CA GLY A 138 8.53 25.19 10.26
C GLY A 138 7.35 25.09 11.23
N ARG A 139 6.28 25.89 11.05
CA ARG A 139 5.15 25.96 12.02
C ARG A 139 4.56 24.60 12.37
N GLY A 140 4.57 23.66 11.42
CA GLY A 140 4.01 22.34 11.62
C GLY A 140 4.69 21.57 12.76
N PHE A 141 6.00 21.76 12.94
CA PHE A 141 6.75 21.14 14.05
C PHE A 141 6.25 21.63 15.40
N PHE A 142 6.02 22.93 15.54
CA PHE A 142 5.55 23.55 16.79
C PHE A 142 4.10 23.17 17.11
N VAL A 143 3.22 23.17 16.11
CA VAL A 143 1.81 22.77 16.27
C VAL A 143 1.72 21.31 16.69
N ASN A 144 2.45 20.42 16.01
CA ASN A 144 2.48 19.00 16.33
C ASN A 144 3.10 18.76 17.72
N ALA A 145 4.20 19.45 18.06
CA ALA A 145 4.82 19.37 19.39
C ALA A 145 3.86 19.79 20.50
N TRP A 146 3.11 20.87 20.30
CA TRP A 146 2.11 21.33 21.27
C TRP A 146 0.97 20.33 21.47
N GLN A 147 0.45 19.75 20.38
CA GLN A 147 -0.56 18.70 20.44
C GLN A 147 -0.02 17.45 21.17
N GLN A 148 1.22 17.04 20.89
CA GLN A 148 1.88 15.92 21.54
C GLN A 148 2.05 16.16 23.05
N LEU A 149 2.46 17.37 23.45
CA LEU A 149 2.61 17.75 24.86
C LEU A 149 1.29 17.63 25.63
N ARG A 150 0.18 18.11 25.05
CA ARG A 150 -1.15 17.97 25.65
C ARG A 150 -1.54 16.51 25.94
N HIS A 151 -1.02 15.58 25.14
CA HIS A 151 -1.30 14.17 25.27
C HIS A 151 -0.18 13.37 25.97
N ARG A 152 0.80 14.08 26.58
CA ARG A 152 1.94 13.48 27.29
C ARG A 152 2.74 12.48 26.44
N THR A 153 2.89 12.80 25.15
CA THR A 153 3.69 12.02 24.20
C THR A 153 4.76 12.93 23.59
N ALA A 154 5.86 12.36 23.14
CA ALA A 154 6.90 13.05 22.44
C ALA A 154 7.21 12.33 21.13
N THR A 155 7.40 13.11 20.07
CA THR A 155 7.75 12.60 18.73
C THR A 155 8.93 13.36 18.17
N MET A 156 9.37 13.01 16.97
CA MET A 156 10.40 13.74 16.24
C MET A 156 10.08 15.25 16.14
N ASP A 157 8.82 15.62 15.89
CA ASP A 157 8.41 17.02 15.79
C ASP A 157 8.64 17.78 17.10
N THR A 158 8.49 17.11 18.25
CA THR A 158 8.80 17.66 19.57
C THR A 158 10.30 17.99 19.70
N LEU A 159 11.16 17.07 19.23
CA LEU A 159 12.61 17.29 19.28
C LEU A 159 13.03 18.48 18.38
N VAL A 160 12.49 18.54 17.17
CA VAL A 160 12.77 19.62 16.21
C VAL A 160 12.28 20.96 16.72
N ALA A 161 11.03 21.03 17.20
CA ALA A 161 10.46 22.27 17.74
C ALA A 161 11.24 22.79 18.97
N LEU A 162 11.60 21.85 19.85
CA LEU A 162 12.35 22.21 21.07
C LEU A 162 13.75 22.71 20.73
N SER A 163 14.50 21.98 19.89
CA SER A 163 15.87 22.32 19.52
C SER A 163 15.95 23.65 18.75
N THR A 164 15.13 23.80 17.69
CA THR A 164 15.14 25.01 16.86
C THR A 164 14.58 26.22 17.60
N GLY A 165 13.55 26.02 18.44
CA GLY A 165 13.00 27.07 19.30
C GLY A 165 13.98 27.55 20.33
N ILE A 166 14.68 26.67 21.05
CA ILE A 166 15.71 27.00 22.01
C ILE A 166 16.87 27.76 21.32
N ALA A 167 17.39 27.19 20.20
CA ALA A 167 18.47 27.81 19.45
C ALA A 167 18.13 29.23 18.99
N TYR A 168 16.92 29.43 18.46
CA TYR A 168 16.47 30.75 18.01
C TYR A 168 16.29 31.74 19.17
N LEU A 169 15.58 31.36 20.25
CA LEU A 169 15.31 32.21 21.39
C LEU A 169 16.60 32.56 22.14
N PHE A 170 17.52 31.61 22.30
CA PHE A 170 18.82 31.86 22.89
C PHE A 170 19.64 32.84 22.05
N SER A 171 19.68 32.67 20.73
CA SER A 171 20.36 33.61 19.83
C SER A 171 19.75 35.01 19.86
N LEU A 172 18.42 35.09 19.94
CA LEU A 172 17.72 36.38 20.07
C LEU A 172 18.07 37.08 21.40
N PHE A 173 18.13 36.31 22.51
CA PHE A 173 18.56 36.83 23.80
C PHE A 173 20.01 37.38 23.74
N ASN A 174 20.92 36.60 23.11
CA ASN A 174 22.32 37.05 22.97
C ASN A 174 22.45 38.28 22.09
N LEU A 175 21.61 38.42 21.06
CA LEU A 175 21.61 39.61 20.20
C LEU A 175 21.08 40.87 20.91
N VAL A 176 20.01 40.71 21.73
CA VAL A 176 19.35 41.85 22.41
C VAL A 176 20.08 42.26 23.68
N PHE A 177 20.66 41.30 24.41
CA PHE A 177 21.33 41.54 25.70
C PHE A 177 22.81 41.09 25.68
N PRO A 178 23.65 41.59 24.78
CA PRO A 178 25.06 41.17 24.68
C PRO A 178 25.86 41.49 25.97
N GLU A 179 25.50 42.58 26.65
CA GLU A 179 26.17 43.03 27.89
C GLU A 179 26.06 42.01 29.02
N PHE A 180 25.00 41.21 29.03
CA PHE A 180 24.82 40.14 30.01
C PHE A 180 25.95 39.10 29.96
N TRP A 181 26.47 38.82 28.78
CA TRP A 181 27.58 37.86 28.59
C TRP A 181 28.94 38.54 28.70
N LEU A 182 29.09 39.70 28.10
CA LEU A 182 30.36 40.49 28.16
C LEU A 182 30.76 40.82 29.59
N SER A 183 29.80 41.15 30.47
CA SER A 183 30.07 41.38 31.89
C SER A 183 30.56 40.13 32.65
N ARG A 184 30.38 38.93 32.07
CA ARG A 184 30.84 37.66 32.61
C ARG A 184 32.08 37.11 31.87
N GLY A 185 32.65 37.89 30.93
CA GLY A 185 33.82 37.48 30.16
C GLY A 185 33.54 36.43 29.08
N VAL A 186 32.27 36.29 28.68
CA VAL A 186 31.85 35.35 27.63
C VAL A 186 31.40 36.12 26.39
N GLU A 187 31.87 35.71 25.21
CA GLU A 187 31.40 36.28 23.95
C GLU A 187 30.00 35.79 23.59
N PRO A 188 29.06 36.67 23.24
CA PRO A 188 27.69 36.28 22.87
C PRO A 188 27.66 35.72 21.44
N HIS A 189 27.58 34.40 21.30
CA HIS A 189 27.40 33.73 19.99
C HIS A 189 25.91 33.57 19.65
N VAL A 190 25.60 33.71 18.37
CA VAL A 190 24.26 33.46 17.82
C VAL A 190 24.26 32.20 17.01
N TYR A 191 23.12 31.48 16.95
CA TYR A 191 22.95 30.17 16.29
C TYR A 191 21.70 30.19 15.39
N PHE A 192 21.40 31.32 14.76
CA PHE A 192 20.27 31.47 13.83
C PHE A 192 20.43 30.58 12.60
N GLU A 193 21.67 30.43 12.11
CA GLU A 193 22.01 29.54 10.98
C GLU A 193 21.73 28.09 11.33
N ALA A 194 22.06 27.64 12.53
CA ALA A 194 21.77 26.27 12.96
C ALA A 194 20.26 26.02 12.99
N ALA A 195 19.46 26.92 13.58
CA ALA A 195 18.02 26.78 13.63
C ALA A 195 17.39 26.74 12.22
N ALA A 196 17.83 27.65 11.32
CA ALA A 196 17.32 27.71 9.95
C ALA A 196 17.70 26.47 9.12
N VAL A 197 18.96 26.04 9.21
CA VAL A 197 19.48 24.84 8.50
C VAL A 197 18.75 23.58 8.94
N ILE A 198 18.56 23.38 10.24
CA ILE A 198 17.84 22.22 10.77
C ILE A 198 16.43 22.14 10.17
N VAL A 199 15.65 23.23 10.20
CA VAL A 199 14.30 23.27 9.64
C VAL A 199 14.34 23.01 8.13
N ALA A 200 15.26 23.64 7.39
CA ALA A 200 15.39 23.46 5.94
C ALA A 200 15.71 22.02 5.56
N PHE A 201 16.69 21.38 6.23
CA PHE A 201 17.06 19.99 5.98
C PHE A 201 15.93 19.00 6.33
N ILE A 202 15.22 19.22 7.44
CA ILE A 202 14.12 18.32 7.80
C ILE A 202 12.94 18.47 6.83
N LEU A 203 12.62 19.69 6.38
CA LEU A 203 11.60 19.90 5.33
C LEU A 203 12.01 19.27 4.00
N LEU A 204 13.29 19.37 3.63
CA LEU A 204 13.83 18.69 2.43
C LEU A 204 13.71 17.17 2.57
N GLY A 205 14.14 16.61 3.70
CA GLY A 205 14.02 15.19 4.00
C GLY A 205 12.57 14.68 3.92
N ARG A 206 11.62 15.42 4.51
CA ARG A 206 10.18 15.11 4.40
C ARG A 206 9.65 15.19 2.97
N THR A 207 10.16 16.11 2.16
CA THR A 207 9.77 16.21 0.76
C THR A 207 10.22 14.99 -0.03
N LEU A 208 11.46 14.52 0.21
CA LEU A 208 11.99 13.29 -0.40
C LEU A 208 11.24 12.05 0.08
N GLU A 209 10.90 12.00 1.36
CA GLU A 209 10.08 10.94 1.96
C GLU A 209 8.70 10.84 1.30
N GLU A 210 7.99 11.97 1.16
CA GLU A 210 6.66 12.00 0.57
C GLU A 210 6.68 11.62 -0.91
N LYS A 211 7.75 12.00 -1.62
CA LYS A 211 7.99 11.54 -3.00
C LYS A 211 8.17 10.01 -3.05
N ALA A 212 9.01 9.46 -2.18
CA ALA A 212 9.25 8.00 -2.13
C ALA A 212 7.96 7.22 -1.82
N LYS A 213 7.11 7.71 -0.89
CA LYS A 213 5.78 7.12 -0.61
C LYS A 213 4.88 7.12 -1.85
N GLY A 214 4.86 8.21 -2.61
CA GLY A 214 4.09 8.29 -3.86
C GLY A 214 4.54 7.26 -4.89
N ASP A 215 5.84 7.05 -5.04
CA ASP A 215 6.41 6.10 -5.99
C ASP A 215 6.13 4.64 -5.60
N THR A 216 6.06 4.31 -4.29
CA THR A 216 5.79 2.94 -3.82
C THR A 216 4.35 2.48 -4.05
N THR A 217 3.39 3.39 -4.22
CA THR A 217 2.00 3.07 -4.55
C THR A 217 1.75 2.91 -6.06
N ALA A 218 2.77 3.12 -6.90
CA ALA A 218 2.64 3.08 -8.36
C ALA A 218 2.20 1.70 -8.88
N SER A 219 2.67 0.60 -8.28
CA SER A 219 2.28 -0.77 -8.66
C SER A 219 0.79 -1.03 -8.42
N LEU A 220 0.27 -0.58 -7.27
CA LEU A 220 -1.16 -0.69 -6.99
C LEU A 220 -2.00 0.16 -7.96
N LYS A 221 -1.53 1.35 -8.32
CA LYS A 221 -2.17 2.21 -9.34
C LYS A 221 -2.22 1.56 -10.70
N LYS A 222 -1.17 0.85 -11.11
CA LYS A 222 -1.17 0.08 -12.36
C LYS A 222 -2.26 -0.98 -12.36
N LEU A 223 -2.44 -1.72 -11.26
CA LEU A 223 -3.50 -2.72 -11.11
C LEU A 223 -4.90 -2.09 -11.17
N ILE A 224 -5.13 -0.99 -10.45
CA ILE A 224 -6.40 -0.25 -10.49
C ILE A 224 -6.67 0.31 -11.90
N GLY A 225 -5.64 0.81 -12.57
CA GLY A 225 -5.72 1.34 -13.93
C GLY A 225 -6.03 0.30 -15.01
N LEU A 226 -6.03 -1.00 -14.69
CA LEU A 226 -6.46 -2.06 -15.61
C LEU A 226 -7.97 -2.13 -15.78
N GLN A 227 -8.74 -1.67 -14.80
CA GLN A 227 -10.20 -1.63 -14.89
C GLN A 227 -10.63 -0.49 -15.81
N PRO A 228 -11.43 -0.75 -16.87
CA PRO A 228 -11.98 0.32 -17.71
C PRO A 228 -13.03 1.11 -16.92
N LYS A 229 -13.30 2.35 -17.31
CA LYS A 229 -14.34 3.18 -16.64
C LYS A 229 -15.75 2.85 -17.14
N ASN A 230 -15.87 2.49 -18.40
CA ASN A 230 -17.12 2.17 -19.07
C ASN A 230 -17.07 0.81 -19.75
N ALA A 231 -18.22 0.25 -20.07
CA ALA A 231 -18.35 -0.99 -20.85
C ALA A 231 -19.60 -0.91 -21.76
N ILE A 232 -19.59 -1.72 -22.82
CA ILE A 232 -20.68 -1.79 -23.80
C ILE A 232 -21.62 -2.93 -23.38
N VAL A 233 -22.82 -2.57 -22.97
CA VAL A 233 -23.93 -3.52 -22.68
C VAL A 233 -24.79 -3.67 -23.91
N VAL A 234 -25.17 -4.91 -24.21
CA VAL A 234 -26.04 -5.29 -25.34
C VAL A 234 -27.43 -5.60 -24.77
N ALA A 235 -28.42 -4.80 -25.15
CA ALA A 235 -29.81 -5.03 -24.76
C ALA A 235 -30.43 -6.20 -25.55
N ALA A 236 -31.61 -6.68 -25.12
CA ALA A 236 -32.29 -7.81 -25.76
C ALA A 236 -32.71 -7.53 -27.25
N ASP A 237 -32.82 -6.27 -27.62
CA ASP A 237 -33.10 -5.81 -28.98
C ASP A 237 -31.83 -5.70 -29.85
N GLY A 238 -30.64 -6.01 -29.31
CA GLY A 238 -29.34 -5.90 -29.96
C GLY A 238 -28.70 -4.51 -29.87
N THR A 239 -29.38 -3.52 -29.27
CA THR A 239 -28.84 -2.16 -29.09
C THR A 239 -27.64 -2.18 -28.17
N GLN A 240 -26.53 -1.55 -28.61
CA GLN A 240 -25.32 -1.40 -27.79
C GLN A 240 -25.28 -0.03 -27.12
N THR A 241 -25.15 -0.03 -25.81
CA THR A 241 -25.07 1.21 -25.02
C THR A 241 -23.83 1.17 -24.13
N GLU A 242 -23.05 2.24 -24.16
CA GLU A 242 -21.91 2.40 -23.25
C GLU A 242 -22.41 2.91 -21.90
N ILE A 243 -22.11 2.17 -20.82
CA ILE A 243 -22.51 2.54 -19.47
C ILE A 243 -21.30 2.48 -18.53
N PRO A 244 -21.30 3.25 -17.42
CA PRO A 244 -20.30 3.11 -16.37
C PRO A 244 -20.32 1.72 -15.77
N ILE A 245 -19.13 1.18 -15.43
CA ILE A 245 -18.99 -0.18 -14.85
C ILE A 245 -19.81 -0.34 -13.57
N SER A 246 -19.96 0.71 -12.76
CA SER A 246 -20.76 0.71 -11.53
C SER A 246 -22.23 0.36 -11.74
N ARG A 247 -22.74 0.50 -12.97
CA ARG A 247 -24.14 0.18 -13.32
C ARG A 247 -24.35 -1.23 -13.87
N ILE A 248 -23.28 -1.96 -14.15
CA ILE A 248 -23.35 -3.35 -14.67
C ILE A 248 -23.90 -4.26 -13.58
N ARG A 249 -24.79 -5.17 -13.96
CA ARG A 249 -25.42 -6.16 -13.09
C ARG A 249 -25.04 -7.57 -13.53
N VAL A 250 -25.08 -8.51 -12.59
CA VAL A 250 -24.97 -9.92 -12.90
C VAL A 250 -26.07 -10.33 -13.88
N GLY A 251 -25.71 -11.02 -14.95
CA GLY A 251 -26.60 -11.43 -16.03
C GLY A 251 -26.60 -10.52 -17.25
N ASP A 252 -26.07 -9.30 -17.17
CA ASP A 252 -25.94 -8.41 -18.33
C ASP A 252 -25.08 -9.03 -19.42
N LEU A 253 -25.45 -8.81 -20.68
CA LEU A 253 -24.67 -9.21 -21.84
C LEU A 253 -23.78 -8.05 -22.27
N LEU A 254 -22.47 -8.29 -22.29
CA LEU A 254 -21.48 -7.28 -22.66
C LEU A 254 -20.77 -7.65 -23.97
N ALA A 255 -20.41 -6.65 -24.76
CA ALA A 255 -19.60 -6.80 -25.96
C ALA A 255 -18.19 -6.24 -25.71
N VAL A 256 -17.18 -6.95 -26.22
CA VAL A 256 -15.77 -6.52 -26.13
C VAL A 256 -15.16 -6.54 -27.53
N ARG A 257 -14.56 -5.40 -27.91
CA ARG A 257 -13.89 -5.22 -29.20
C ARG A 257 -12.38 -5.48 -29.10
N PRO A 258 -11.68 -5.67 -30.20
CA PRO A 258 -10.23 -5.77 -30.19
C PRO A 258 -9.56 -4.56 -29.53
N GLY A 259 -8.59 -4.81 -28.65
CA GLY A 259 -7.87 -3.78 -27.89
C GLY A 259 -8.59 -3.27 -26.63
N GLU A 260 -9.86 -3.66 -26.41
CA GLU A 260 -10.60 -3.23 -25.23
C GLU A 260 -10.29 -4.10 -24.02
N LYS A 261 -10.40 -3.49 -22.84
CA LYS A 261 -10.29 -4.18 -21.54
C LYS A 261 -11.63 -4.79 -21.15
N ILE A 262 -11.59 -6.00 -20.60
CA ILE A 262 -12.78 -6.68 -20.07
C ILE A 262 -13.18 -6.02 -18.74
N ALA A 263 -14.44 -5.62 -18.64
CA ALA A 263 -14.92 -4.79 -17.52
C ALA A 263 -15.22 -5.57 -16.24
N VAL A 264 -15.78 -6.78 -16.38
CA VAL A 264 -16.25 -7.63 -15.26
C VAL A 264 -15.97 -9.10 -15.58
N ASP A 265 -16.04 -9.98 -14.58
CA ASP A 265 -15.85 -11.42 -14.81
C ASP A 265 -17.15 -12.03 -15.37
N GLY A 266 -16.99 -13.00 -16.30
CA GLY A 266 -18.13 -13.67 -16.91
C GLY A 266 -17.75 -14.85 -17.77
N ALA A 267 -18.72 -15.35 -18.55
CA ALA A 267 -18.53 -16.44 -19.50
C ALA A 267 -18.89 -15.98 -20.92
N VAL A 268 -18.07 -16.35 -21.89
CA VAL A 268 -18.30 -16.05 -23.31
C VAL A 268 -19.57 -16.76 -23.78
N CYS A 269 -20.45 -16.02 -24.47
CA CYS A 269 -21.68 -16.55 -25.03
C CYS A 269 -21.61 -16.68 -26.57
N GLU A 270 -20.97 -15.70 -27.23
CA GLU A 270 -20.91 -15.63 -28.70
C GLU A 270 -19.55 -15.05 -29.13
N GLY A 271 -19.05 -15.53 -30.28
CA GLY A 271 -17.77 -15.09 -30.84
C GLY A 271 -16.58 -15.86 -30.26
N ASP A 272 -15.41 -15.56 -30.80
CA ASP A 272 -14.12 -16.08 -30.33
C ASP A 272 -13.04 -15.03 -30.40
N SER A 273 -12.04 -15.15 -29.55
CA SER A 273 -10.92 -14.22 -29.50
C SER A 273 -9.72 -14.77 -28.74
N TYR A 274 -8.62 -14.03 -28.81
CA TYR A 274 -7.46 -14.21 -27.94
C TYR A 274 -7.40 -13.09 -26.91
N VAL A 275 -7.31 -13.45 -25.65
CA VAL A 275 -7.28 -12.51 -24.51
C VAL A 275 -5.96 -12.61 -23.80
N ASP A 276 -5.31 -11.46 -23.58
CA ASP A 276 -4.12 -11.35 -22.75
C ASP A 276 -4.53 -11.37 -21.27
N GLU A 277 -4.22 -12.46 -20.61
CA GLU A 277 -4.47 -12.68 -19.18
C GLU A 277 -3.17 -12.65 -18.36
N SER A 278 -2.07 -12.17 -18.94
CA SER A 278 -0.74 -12.17 -18.32
C SER A 278 -0.69 -11.49 -16.95
N MET A 279 -1.56 -10.50 -16.73
CA MET A 279 -1.68 -9.83 -15.44
C MET A 279 -2.28 -10.71 -14.32
N LEU A 280 -3.02 -11.77 -14.68
CA LEU A 280 -3.62 -12.72 -13.73
C LEU A 280 -2.79 -13.99 -13.60
N SER A 281 -2.41 -14.57 -14.75
CA SER A 281 -1.70 -15.84 -14.82
C SER A 281 -0.17 -15.70 -14.77
N GLY A 282 0.36 -14.52 -15.15
CA GLY A 282 1.80 -14.32 -15.36
C GLY A 282 2.30 -14.85 -16.71
N GLU A 283 1.47 -15.54 -17.47
CA GLU A 283 1.82 -16.14 -18.76
C GLU A 283 1.72 -15.12 -19.90
N PRO A 284 2.76 -14.93 -20.72
CA PRO A 284 2.77 -13.92 -21.77
C PRO A 284 1.95 -14.28 -23.00
N LEU A 285 1.54 -15.56 -23.13
CA LEU A 285 0.78 -16.02 -24.30
C LEU A 285 -0.71 -15.73 -24.12
N PRO A 286 -1.36 -15.08 -25.12
CA PRO A 286 -2.80 -14.88 -25.09
C PRO A 286 -3.59 -16.18 -25.09
N VAL A 287 -4.64 -16.26 -24.29
CA VAL A 287 -5.50 -17.42 -24.11
C VAL A 287 -6.67 -17.33 -25.09
N HIS A 288 -6.92 -18.41 -25.84
CA HIS A 288 -8.09 -18.53 -26.72
C HIS A 288 -9.38 -18.59 -25.89
N LYS A 289 -10.38 -17.79 -26.27
CA LYS A 289 -11.69 -17.69 -25.63
C LYS A 289 -12.76 -18.02 -26.64
N GLU A 290 -13.52 -19.04 -26.35
CA GLU A 290 -14.65 -19.52 -27.12
C GLU A 290 -15.91 -19.63 -26.26
N PRO A 291 -17.13 -19.81 -26.81
CA PRO A 291 -18.35 -19.90 -26.02
C PRO A 291 -18.24 -20.94 -24.90
N GLY A 292 -18.60 -20.53 -23.68
CA GLY A 292 -18.47 -21.30 -22.44
C GLY A 292 -17.19 -21.08 -21.67
N THR A 293 -16.16 -20.40 -22.22
CA THR A 293 -14.93 -20.09 -21.51
C THR A 293 -15.10 -18.85 -20.62
N LYS A 294 -14.37 -18.83 -19.50
CA LYS A 294 -14.39 -17.68 -18.56
C LYS A 294 -13.50 -16.57 -19.04
N VAL A 295 -13.93 -15.33 -18.76
CA VAL A 295 -13.17 -14.09 -18.94
C VAL A 295 -13.14 -13.29 -17.65
N PHE A 296 -12.07 -12.53 -17.45
CA PHE A 296 -11.79 -11.84 -16.19
C PHE A 296 -11.61 -10.35 -16.39
N ALA A 297 -12.08 -9.57 -15.42
CA ALA A 297 -11.92 -8.12 -15.40
C ALA A 297 -10.44 -7.69 -15.46
N GLY A 298 -10.17 -6.64 -16.26
CA GLY A 298 -8.83 -6.08 -16.40
C GLY A 298 -7.94 -6.75 -17.45
N THR A 299 -8.33 -7.91 -17.99
CA THR A 299 -7.64 -8.56 -19.10
C THR A 299 -7.94 -7.85 -20.43
N ILE A 300 -7.08 -8.02 -21.43
CA ILE A 300 -7.15 -7.26 -22.68
C ILE A 300 -7.50 -8.18 -23.85
N ASN A 301 -8.59 -7.86 -24.54
CA ASN A 301 -8.96 -8.53 -25.76
C ASN A 301 -8.02 -8.14 -26.90
N GLN A 302 -7.37 -9.10 -27.56
CA GLN A 302 -6.37 -8.81 -28.59
C GLN A 302 -6.92 -8.87 -30.02
N LYS A 303 -7.55 -9.99 -30.39
CA LYS A 303 -8.04 -10.23 -31.76
C LYS A 303 -9.45 -10.80 -31.70
N GLY A 304 -10.29 -10.40 -32.65
CA GLY A 304 -11.69 -10.82 -32.66
C GLY A 304 -12.57 -10.00 -31.72
N SER A 305 -13.86 -10.25 -31.76
CA SER A 305 -14.87 -9.64 -30.92
C SER A 305 -15.74 -10.76 -30.35
N PHE A 306 -16.11 -10.62 -29.09
CA PHE A 306 -16.99 -11.60 -28.45
C PHE A 306 -18.01 -10.91 -27.55
N ARG A 307 -19.07 -11.63 -27.22
CA ARG A 307 -20.05 -11.25 -26.21
C ARG A 307 -19.96 -12.21 -25.05
N PHE A 308 -20.05 -11.68 -23.84
CA PHE A 308 -20.01 -12.48 -22.63
C PHE A 308 -21.09 -12.03 -21.63
N ARG A 309 -21.52 -12.96 -20.79
CA ARG A 309 -22.49 -12.69 -19.73
C ARG A 309 -21.78 -12.43 -18.43
N ALA A 310 -22.12 -11.31 -17.77
CA ALA A 310 -21.54 -10.96 -16.47
C ALA A 310 -21.94 -11.97 -15.39
N GLU A 311 -20.98 -12.58 -14.70
CA GLU A 311 -21.17 -13.50 -13.58
C GLU A 311 -20.80 -12.83 -12.25
N LYS A 312 -19.72 -12.05 -12.23
CA LYS A 312 -19.27 -11.32 -11.03
C LYS A 312 -18.99 -9.87 -11.39
N VAL A 313 -19.49 -8.95 -10.56
CA VAL A 313 -19.38 -7.50 -10.77
C VAL A 313 -18.82 -6.79 -9.54
N GLY A 314 -18.26 -5.60 -9.73
CA GLY A 314 -17.76 -4.76 -8.64
C GLY A 314 -16.72 -5.47 -7.77
N ALA A 315 -16.91 -5.46 -6.46
CA ALA A 315 -15.98 -6.05 -5.48
C ALA A 315 -15.83 -7.58 -5.55
N ALA A 316 -16.73 -8.26 -6.29
CA ALA A 316 -16.69 -9.72 -6.46
C ALA A 316 -15.80 -10.17 -7.63
N THR A 317 -15.34 -9.25 -8.49
CA THR A 317 -14.44 -9.58 -9.60
C THR A 317 -13.07 -10.04 -9.10
N MET A 318 -12.38 -10.87 -9.90
CA MET A 318 -11.04 -11.38 -9.58
C MET A 318 -10.04 -10.23 -9.39
N LEU A 319 -10.06 -9.24 -10.29
CA LEU A 319 -9.20 -8.07 -10.19
C LEU A 319 -9.45 -7.28 -8.90
N ALA A 320 -10.71 -7.05 -8.52
CA ALA A 320 -11.04 -6.36 -7.27
C ALA A 320 -10.56 -7.13 -6.03
N GLN A 321 -10.63 -8.47 -6.05
CA GLN A 321 -10.10 -9.31 -4.98
C GLN A 321 -8.57 -9.23 -4.89
N ILE A 322 -7.85 -9.21 -6.03
CA ILE A 322 -6.40 -9.03 -6.09
C ILE A 322 -6.02 -7.66 -5.52
N ILE A 323 -6.67 -6.59 -5.97
CA ILE A 323 -6.44 -5.23 -5.47
C ILE A 323 -6.62 -5.19 -3.95
N ARG A 324 -7.71 -5.79 -3.43
CA ARG A 324 -7.98 -5.86 -1.99
C ARG A 324 -6.90 -6.63 -1.24
N MET A 325 -6.47 -7.80 -1.74
CA MET A 325 -5.38 -8.57 -1.11
C MET A 325 -4.07 -7.77 -1.04
N VAL A 326 -3.71 -7.07 -2.11
CA VAL A 326 -2.52 -6.22 -2.15
C VAL A 326 -2.64 -5.07 -1.14
N GLN A 327 -3.81 -4.42 -1.04
CA GLN A 327 -4.06 -3.36 -0.06
C GLN A 327 -3.98 -3.88 1.38
N GLU A 328 -4.58 -5.03 1.68
CA GLU A 328 -4.51 -5.67 3.00
C GLU A 328 -3.08 -6.06 3.37
N ALA A 329 -2.33 -6.61 2.41
CA ALA A 329 -0.93 -6.97 2.60
C ALA A 329 -0.07 -5.73 2.86
N GLN A 330 -0.25 -4.66 2.08
CA GLN A 330 0.44 -3.38 2.29
C GLN A 330 0.06 -2.72 3.63
N GLY A 331 -1.16 -2.94 4.11
CA GLY A 331 -1.63 -2.46 5.42
C GLY A 331 -1.06 -3.25 6.61
N SER A 332 -0.49 -4.42 6.39
CA SER A 332 0.08 -5.25 7.45
C SER A 332 1.45 -4.74 7.91
N LYS A 333 1.79 -4.96 9.18
CA LYS A 333 3.10 -4.60 9.74
C LYS A 333 3.99 -5.82 9.90
N ALA A 334 5.20 -5.74 9.35
CA ALA A 334 6.24 -6.73 9.58
C ALA A 334 6.69 -6.75 11.06
N PRO A 335 7.12 -7.90 11.61
CA PRO A 335 7.64 -8.00 12.97
C PRO A 335 8.77 -7.00 13.25
N VAL A 336 9.69 -6.81 12.33
CA VAL A 336 10.79 -5.84 12.46
C VAL A 336 10.28 -4.40 12.53
N GLN A 337 9.19 -4.06 11.86
CA GLN A 337 8.56 -2.74 11.94
C GLN A 337 7.95 -2.50 13.34
N LYS A 338 7.26 -3.51 13.90
CA LYS A 338 6.71 -3.42 15.27
C LYS A 338 7.81 -3.20 16.30
N LEU A 339 8.96 -3.85 16.11
CA LEU A 339 10.14 -3.65 16.95
C LEU A 339 10.69 -2.23 16.83
N ALA A 340 10.83 -1.70 15.61
CA ALA A 340 11.27 -0.34 15.35
C ALA A 340 10.34 0.71 16.00
N ASP A 341 9.02 0.53 15.89
CA ASP A 341 8.02 1.40 16.52
C ASP A 341 8.17 1.40 18.06
N LYS A 342 8.38 0.22 18.66
CA LYS A 342 8.60 0.09 20.10
C LYS A 342 9.89 0.78 20.56
N ILE A 343 10.97 0.59 19.82
CA ILE A 343 12.26 1.24 20.12
C ILE A 343 12.10 2.77 20.03
N ALA A 344 11.47 3.29 18.97
CA ALA A 344 11.26 4.72 18.80
C ALA A 344 10.45 5.34 19.94
N GLY A 345 9.47 4.62 20.48
CA GLY A 345 8.65 5.07 21.60
C GLY A 345 9.42 5.22 22.93
N ILE A 346 10.50 4.45 23.12
CA ILE A 346 11.38 4.55 24.30
C ILE A 346 12.51 5.55 24.05
N PHE A 347 13.02 5.60 22.84
CA PHE A 347 14.19 6.35 22.44
C PHE A 347 14.00 7.87 22.63
N VAL A 348 12.87 8.41 22.18
CA VAL A 348 12.64 9.88 22.25
C VAL A 348 12.63 10.40 23.69
N PRO A 349 11.90 9.81 24.66
CA PRO A 349 12.00 10.20 26.06
C PRO A 349 13.42 10.04 26.64
N ALA A 350 14.12 8.96 26.29
CA ALA A 350 15.50 8.73 26.74
C ALA A 350 16.45 9.84 26.24
N ILE A 351 16.34 10.24 24.99
CA ILE A 351 17.14 11.32 24.41
C ILE A 351 16.86 12.66 25.07
N ILE A 352 15.60 12.97 25.38
CA ILE A 352 15.27 14.19 26.15
C ILE A 352 15.95 14.16 27.51
N GLY A 353 15.95 13.00 28.19
CA GLY A 353 16.65 12.82 29.47
C GLY A 353 18.17 13.01 29.36
N ILE A 354 18.78 12.44 28.30
CA ILE A 354 20.23 12.62 28.03
C ILE A 354 20.57 14.08 27.71
N ALA A 355 19.74 14.76 26.92
CA ALA A 355 19.91 16.16 26.60
C ALA A 355 19.88 17.05 27.86
N LEU A 356 18.91 16.81 28.75
CA LEU A 356 18.81 17.50 30.04
C LEU A 356 20.01 17.19 30.94
N LEU A 357 20.43 15.93 31.01
CA LEU A 357 21.63 15.53 31.77
C LEU A 357 22.88 16.23 31.24
N SER A 358 23.06 16.25 29.91
CA SER A 358 24.16 16.97 29.27
C SER A 358 24.16 18.45 29.62
N PHE A 359 22.98 19.08 29.60
CA PHE A 359 22.85 20.48 30.01
C PHE A 359 23.29 20.70 31.44
N VAL A 360 22.83 19.89 32.40
CA VAL A 360 23.19 19.99 33.81
C VAL A 360 24.68 19.78 34.03
N LEU A 361 25.27 18.77 33.35
CA LEU A 361 26.71 18.51 33.48
C LEU A 361 27.54 19.70 33.01
N TRP A 362 27.21 20.34 31.89
CA TRP A 362 27.91 21.53 31.45
C TRP A 362 27.75 22.70 32.45
N LEU A 363 26.56 22.91 33.04
CA LEU A 363 26.35 23.93 34.06
C LEU A 363 27.20 23.72 35.32
N VAL A 364 27.42 22.44 35.70
CA VAL A 364 28.16 22.08 36.93
C VAL A 364 29.66 22.13 36.72
N PHE A 365 30.16 21.61 35.58
CA PHE A 365 31.58 21.37 35.33
C PHE A 365 32.26 22.52 34.59
N ASP A 366 31.52 23.47 33.97
CA ASP A 366 32.08 24.63 33.31
C ASP A 366 31.43 25.94 33.86
N PRO A 367 32.02 26.53 34.94
CA PRO A 367 31.44 27.70 35.55
C PRO A 367 31.46 28.98 34.66
N SER A 368 32.34 29.02 33.66
CA SER A 368 32.55 30.22 32.83
C SER A 368 31.70 30.24 31.54
N GLY A 369 31.52 29.07 30.88
CA GLY A 369 30.79 28.95 29.62
C GLY A 369 29.67 27.93 29.65
N GLY A 370 29.42 27.27 30.77
CA GLY A 370 28.56 26.13 30.92
C GLY A 370 27.13 26.32 30.42
N LEU A 371 26.58 27.52 30.53
CA LEU A 371 25.24 27.83 30.00
C LEU A 371 25.22 27.73 28.45
N THR A 372 26.19 28.36 27.80
CA THR A 372 26.30 28.36 26.33
C THR A 372 26.60 26.95 25.81
N HIS A 373 27.62 26.29 26.38
CA HIS A 373 27.97 24.92 26.01
C HIS A 373 26.85 23.93 26.31
N GLY A 374 26.16 24.07 27.43
CA GLY A 374 25.04 23.24 27.84
C GLY A 374 23.85 23.35 26.87
N ILE A 375 23.49 24.59 26.47
CA ILE A 375 22.41 24.81 25.47
C ILE A 375 22.81 24.21 24.12
N LEU A 376 24.03 24.46 23.65
CA LEU A 376 24.53 23.94 22.38
C LEU A 376 24.55 22.40 22.37
N ALA A 377 25.08 21.77 23.43
CA ALA A 377 25.07 20.35 23.59
C ALA A 377 23.66 19.78 23.61
N THR A 378 22.74 20.41 24.33
CA THR A 378 21.33 20.01 24.38
C THR A 378 20.69 20.04 22.98
N VAL A 379 20.83 21.16 22.26
CA VAL A 379 20.31 21.29 20.89
C VAL A 379 20.91 20.24 19.98
N THR A 380 22.22 20.03 20.04
CA THR A 380 22.92 19.02 19.23
C THR A 380 22.41 17.61 19.50
N VAL A 381 22.28 17.21 20.78
CA VAL A 381 21.77 15.88 21.15
C VAL A 381 20.33 15.69 20.66
N LEU A 382 19.46 16.69 20.82
CA LEU A 382 18.05 16.60 20.39
C LEU A 382 17.92 16.48 18.87
N VAL A 383 18.77 17.18 18.11
CA VAL A 383 18.70 17.15 16.63
C VAL A 383 19.28 15.86 16.04
N ILE A 384 20.49 15.46 16.48
CA ILE A 384 21.17 14.32 15.88
C ILE A 384 20.48 12.98 16.18
N ALA A 385 19.74 12.93 17.27
CA ALA A 385 19.05 11.74 17.72
C ALA A 385 17.74 11.44 16.96
N CYS A 386 17.42 12.14 15.86
CA CYS A 386 16.23 11.86 15.08
C CYS A 386 16.34 10.50 14.36
N PRO A 387 15.54 9.47 14.70
CA PRO A 387 15.52 8.20 13.99
C PRO A 387 14.61 8.27 12.75
N CYS A 388 14.73 9.32 11.95
CA CYS A 388 13.78 9.65 10.87
C CYS A 388 13.64 8.51 9.83
N ALA A 389 14.75 7.88 9.45
CA ALA A 389 14.77 6.80 8.48
C ALA A 389 14.21 5.47 9.02
N LEU A 390 14.31 5.22 10.34
CA LEU A 390 13.91 3.95 10.95
C LEU A 390 12.43 3.62 10.74
N GLY A 391 11.56 4.64 10.84
CA GLY A 391 10.11 4.47 10.67
C GLY A 391 9.66 4.21 9.23
N LEU A 392 10.54 4.45 8.22
CA LEU A 392 10.19 4.38 6.80
C LEU A 392 10.87 3.26 6.04
N ALA A 393 12.10 2.89 6.41
CA ALA A 393 12.92 1.95 5.66
C ALA A 393 12.19 0.62 5.42
N THR A 394 11.73 -0.02 6.48
CA THR A 394 11.05 -1.32 6.40
C THR A 394 9.68 -1.24 5.70
N PRO A 395 8.75 -0.32 6.07
CA PRO A 395 7.48 -0.23 5.38
C PRO A 395 7.63 0.02 3.88
N THR A 396 8.54 0.89 3.48
CA THR A 396 8.79 1.19 2.06
C THR A 396 9.33 -0.04 1.31
N ALA A 397 10.29 -0.77 1.89
CA ALA A 397 10.83 -2.00 1.30
C ALA A 397 9.75 -3.08 1.15
N VAL A 398 8.92 -3.27 2.18
CA VAL A 398 7.78 -4.23 2.16
C VAL A 398 6.77 -3.85 1.10
N MET A 399 6.37 -2.57 1.01
CA MET A 399 5.41 -2.11 -0.01
C MET A 399 5.93 -2.33 -1.44
N VAL A 400 7.21 -2.01 -1.69
CA VAL A 400 7.83 -2.26 -3.00
C VAL A 400 7.89 -3.76 -3.30
N GLY A 401 8.26 -4.58 -2.32
CA GLY A 401 8.30 -6.04 -2.46
C GLY A 401 6.94 -6.64 -2.79
N ILE A 402 5.88 -6.26 -2.05
CA ILE A 402 4.49 -6.69 -2.30
C ILE A 402 4.02 -6.23 -3.69
N GLY A 403 4.29 -4.97 -4.04
CA GLY A 403 3.91 -4.40 -5.33
C GLY A 403 4.59 -5.14 -6.50
N LYS A 404 5.88 -5.39 -6.41
CA LYS A 404 6.65 -6.16 -7.42
C LYS A 404 6.19 -7.60 -7.53
N GLY A 405 5.84 -8.23 -6.40
CA GLY A 405 5.22 -9.55 -6.40
C GLY A 405 3.92 -9.56 -7.20
N ALA A 406 3.01 -8.61 -6.90
CA ALA A 406 1.72 -8.49 -7.57
C ALA A 406 1.86 -8.22 -9.08
N GLU A 407 2.82 -7.39 -9.52
CA GLU A 407 3.14 -7.17 -10.96
C GLU A 407 3.56 -8.46 -11.68
N LYS A 408 4.05 -9.44 -10.95
CA LYS A 408 4.49 -10.77 -11.47
C LYS A 408 3.48 -11.87 -11.21
N GLY A 409 2.24 -11.54 -10.81
CA GLY A 409 1.21 -12.54 -10.48
C GLY A 409 1.42 -13.24 -9.13
N ILE A 410 2.42 -12.82 -8.33
CA ILE A 410 2.70 -13.38 -7.00
C ILE A 410 1.95 -12.57 -5.95
N LEU A 411 0.90 -13.14 -5.39
CA LEU A 411 0.08 -12.49 -4.36
C LEU A 411 0.64 -12.78 -2.96
N ILE A 412 1.29 -11.76 -2.37
CA ILE A 412 1.84 -11.84 -1.02
C ILE A 412 0.74 -11.50 -0.02
N ARG A 413 0.48 -12.39 0.91
CA ARG A 413 -0.63 -12.29 1.86
C ARG A 413 -0.44 -11.18 2.89
N ASP A 414 0.78 -11.02 3.39
CA ASP A 414 1.11 -10.04 4.44
C ASP A 414 2.62 -9.78 4.51
N ALA A 415 3.00 -8.75 5.25
CA ALA A 415 4.40 -8.38 5.45
C ALA A 415 5.20 -9.42 6.24
N VAL A 416 4.54 -10.22 7.09
CA VAL A 416 5.19 -11.29 7.86
C VAL A 416 5.66 -12.39 6.93
N SER A 417 4.80 -12.78 5.98
CA SER A 417 5.12 -13.78 4.94
C SER A 417 6.31 -13.34 4.10
N LEU A 418 6.38 -12.05 3.72
CA LEU A 418 7.51 -11.51 2.95
C LEU A 418 8.81 -11.53 3.77
N GLU A 419 8.79 -11.13 5.05
CA GLU A 419 9.96 -11.16 5.93
C GLU A 419 10.47 -12.58 6.17
N THR A 420 9.56 -13.55 6.36
CA THR A 420 9.92 -14.95 6.63
C THR A 420 10.35 -15.69 5.38
N ALA A 421 9.90 -15.28 4.19
CA ALA A 421 10.30 -15.90 2.93
C ALA A 421 11.82 -15.94 2.72
N GLY A 422 12.54 -14.92 3.20
CA GLY A 422 14.03 -14.90 3.15
C GLY A 422 14.73 -15.89 4.10
N LYS A 423 13.99 -16.57 5.00
CA LYS A 423 14.52 -17.52 6.00
C LYS A 423 14.15 -18.97 5.66
N ILE A 424 13.48 -19.20 4.53
CA ILE A 424 13.08 -20.53 4.11
C ILE A 424 14.33 -21.30 3.63
N ASP A 425 14.53 -22.48 4.19
CA ASP A 425 15.59 -23.44 3.82
C ASP A 425 15.03 -24.70 3.19
N THR A 426 13.74 -24.98 3.42
CA THR A 426 13.07 -26.18 2.95
C THR A 426 11.74 -25.84 2.29
N VAL A 427 11.52 -26.35 1.07
CA VAL A 427 10.27 -26.18 0.32
C VAL A 427 9.61 -27.53 0.15
N VAL A 428 8.37 -27.65 0.62
CA VAL A 428 7.52 -28.84 0.41
C VAL A 428 6.51 -28.52 -0.67
N MET A 429 6.55 -29.26 -1.77
CA MET A 429 5.67 -29.02 -2.92
C MET A 429 4.73 -30.22 -3.11
N ASP A 430 3.46 -29.93 -3.34
CA ASP A 430 2.51 -30.95 -3.84
C ASP A 430 2.82 -31.30 -5.29
N LYS A 431 2.46 -32.52 -5.71
CA LYS A 431 2.74 -32.97 -7.06
C LYS A 431 1.70 -32.42 -8.05
N THR A 432 0.40 -32.61 -7.74
CA THR A 432 -0.67 -32.38 -8.70
C THR A 432 -1.11 -30.92 -8.74
N GLY A 433 -1.01 -30.25 -9.90
CA GLY A 433 -1.34 -28.82 -10.05
C GLY A 433 -0.30 -27.86 -9.49
N THR A 434 0.83 -28.37 -8.93
CA THR A 434 1.98 -27.58 -8.44
C THR A 434 3.24 -27.90 -9.25
N LEU A 435 3.66 -29.16 -9.27
CA LEU A 435 4.77 -29.65 -10.10
C LEU A 435 4.31 -30.09 -11.48
N THR A 436 3.03 -30.37 -11.63
CA THR A 436 2.37 -30.77 -12.88
C THR A 436 1.24 -29.80 -13.18
N GLU A 437 0.84 -29.72 -14.43
CA GLU A 437 -0.26 -28.85 -14.90
C GLU A 437 -1.64 -29.32 -14.39
N GLY A 438 -1.73 -30.48 -13.74
CA GLY A 438 -2.99 -31.05 -13.27
C GLY A 438 -3.93 -31.53 -14.40
N LYS A 439 -3.47 -31.48 -15.63
CA LYS A 439 -4.19 -31.97 -16.84
C LYS A 439 -3.47 -33.18 -17.39
N PRO A 440 -4.04 -34.39 -17.26
CA PRO A 440 -3.47 -35.56 -17.86
C PRO A 440 -3.52 -35.46 -19.40
N VAL A 441 -2.50 -35.95 -20.06
CA VAL A 441 -2.39 -36.02 -21.53
C VAL A 441 -2.07 -37.45 -21.89
N VAL A 442 -2.73 -37.98 -22.92
CA VAL A 442 -2.39 -39.29 -23.48
C VAL A 442 -1.12 -39.17 -24.31
N THR A 443 -0.05 -39.85 -23.91
CA THR A 443 1.23 -39.87 -24.63
C THR A 443 1.27 -41.04 -25.64
N ASP A 444 0.81 -42.20 -25.23
CA ASP A 444 0.87 -43.43 -26.01
C ASP A 444 -0.38 -44.28 -25.78
N ILE A 445 -0.84 -44.93 -26.84
CA ILE A 445 -1.90 -45.95 -26.78
C ILE A 445 -1.43 -47.24 -27.50
N ILE A 446 -1.48 -48.33 -26.79
CA ILE A 446 -1.19 -49.66 -27.35
C ILE A 446 -2.48 -50.46 -27.46
N TRP A 447 -2.87 -50.76 -28.66
CA TRP A 447 -4.05 -51.59 -28.92
C TRP A 447 -3.68 -53.07 -29.08
N ALA A 448 -4.34 -53.93 -28.34
CA ALA A 448 -4.16 -55.36 -28.53
C ALA A 448 -4.74 -55.81 -29.84
N ASN A 449 -5.98 -55.41 -30.19
CA ASN A 449 -6.67 -55.66 -31.44
C ASN A 449 -7.45 -54.34 -31.80
N GLY A 450 -6.75 -53.28 -32.20
CA GLY A 450 -7.38 -51.99 -32.43
C GLY A 450 -7.75 -51.77 -33.89
N ASP A 451 -9.04 -51.87 -34.22
CA ASP A 451 -9.60 -51.37 -35.47
C ASP A 451 -10.16 -49.91 -35.22
N ASP A 452 -10.51 -49.24 -36.30
CA ASP A 452 -11.03 -47.85 -36.19
C ASP A 452 -12.40 -47.80 -35.50
N ARG A 453 -13.15 -48.93 -35.48
CA ARG A 453 -14.40 -49.04 -34.73
C ARG A 453 -14.15 -49.10 -33.24
N ALA A 454 -13.14 -49.82 -32.76
CA ALA A 454 -12.77 -49.84 -31.33
C ALA A 454 -12.39 -48.46 -30.83
N LYS A 455 -11.64 -47.66 -31.63
CA LYS A 455 -11.30 -46.28 -31.32
C LYS A 455 -12.55 -45.38 -31.22
N ALA A 456 -13.49 -45.53 -32.15
CA ALA A 456 -14.74 -44.79 -32.18
C ALA A 456 -15.65 -45.15 -30.99
N VAL A 457 -15.74 -46.42 -30.60
CA VAL A 457 -16.47 -46.86 -29.40
C VAL A 457 -15.85 -46.27 -28.14
N PHE A 458 -14.52 -46.38 -27.98
CA PHE A 458 -13.80 -45.87 -26.82
C PHE A 458 -14.00 -44.38 -26.69
N LEU A 459 -13.77 -43.60 -27.76
CA LEU A 459 -14.01 -42.16 -27.76
C LEU A 459 -15.46 -41.80 -27.39
N SER A 460 -16.44 -42.57 -27.92
CA SER A 460 -17.86 -42.27 -27.69
C SER A 460 -18.28 -42.46 -26.23
N LEU A 461 -17.70 -43.46 -25.57
CA LEU A 461 -17.93 -43.70 -24.15
C LEU A 461 -17.23 -42.63 -23.28
N GLU A 462 -15.96 -42.34 -23.54
CA GLU A 462 -15.19 -41.34 -22.79
C GLU A 462 -15.77 -39.93 -22.94
N LYS A 463 -16.36 -39.60 -24.09
CA LYS A 463 -17.00 -38.29 -24.31
C LYS A 463 -18.22 -38.02 -23.39
N LEU A 464 -18.82 -39.09 -22.84
CA LEU A 464 -19.92 -38.99 -21.87
C LEU A 464 -19.45 -38.95 -20.40
N SER A 465 -18.17 -39.13 -20.15
CA SER A 465 -17.56 -39.11 -18.83
C SER A 465 -17.08 -37.72 -18.47
N GLU A 466 -17.33 -37.30 -17.23
CA GLU A 466 -16.82 -36.04 -16.67
C GLU A 466 -15.44 -36.21 -15.99
N HIS A 467 -14.82 -37.37 -16.13
CA HIS A 467 -13.53 -37.65 -15.49
C HIS A 467 -12.38 -36.97 -16.23
N PRO A 468 -11.36 -36.35 -15.54
CA PRO A 468 -10.23 -35.68 -16.19
C PRO A 468 -9.42 -36.58 -17.16
N LEU A 469 -9.40 -37.90 -16.94
CA LEU A 469 -8.77 -38.86 -17.87
C LEU A 469 -9.57 -38.99 -19.15
N ALA A 470 -10.89 -38.90 -19.09
CA ALA A 470 -11.76 -38.94 -20.25
C ALA A 470 -11.51 -37.75 -21.18
N ASP A 471 -11.34 -36.52 -20.61
CA ASP A 471 -10.96 -35.33 -21.37
C ASP A 471 -9.64 -35.52 -22.13
N ALA A 472 -8.64 -36.16 -21.51
CA ALA A 472 -7.37 -36.48 -22.15
C ALA A 472 -7.54 -37.42 -23.36
N VAL A 473 -8.40 -38.44 -23.24
CA VAL A 473 -8.72 -39.38 -24.32
C VAL A 473 -9.48 -38.67 -25.44
N VAL A 474 -10.46 -37.86 -25.11
CA VAL A 474 -11.25 -37.08 -26.08
C VAL A 474 -10.37 -36.16 -26.91
N HIS A 475 -9.42 -35.49 -26.27
CA HIS A 475 -8.46 -34.61 -26.97
C HIS A 475 -7.51 -35.40 -27.87
N TYR A 476 -7.05 -36.57 -27.45
CA TYR A 476 -6.14 -37.40 -28.24
C TYR A 476 -6.80 -37.91 -29.50
N PHE A 477 -8.07 -38.33 -29.44
CA PHE A 477 -8.86 -38.81 -30.56
C PHE A 477 -9.65 -37.73 -31.30
N ALA A 478 -9.24 -36.47 -31.19
CA ALA A 478 -9.88 -35.38 -31.91
C ALA A 478 -9.93 -35.68 -33.44
N GLY A 479 -11.14 -35.70 -34.01
CA GLY A 479 -11.38 -36.01 -35.41
C GLY A 479 -11.83 -37.45 -35.71
N VAL A 480 -11.83 -38.34 -34.72
CA VAL A 480 -12.44 -39.68 -34.87
C VAL A 480 -13.97 -39.55 -34.78
N PRO A 481 -14.75 -40.18 -35.70
CA PRO A 481 -16.21 -40.15 -35.65
C PRO A 481 -16.73 -40.85 -34.39
N THR A 482 -17.73 -40.25 -33.73
CA THR A 482 -18.38 -40.81 -32.55
C THR A 482 -19.60 -41.68 -32.96
N LEU A 483 -19.87 -42.70 -32.16
CA LEU A 483 -21.01 -43.61 -32.32
C LEU A 483 -22.10 -43.26 -31.30
N ASN A 484 -23.33 -43.71 -31.55
CA ASN A 484 -24.43 -43.51 -30.62
C ASN A 484 -24.31 -44.50 -29.44
N VAL A 485 -24.30 -43.96 -28.22
CA VAL A 485 -24.27 -44.75 -26.98
C VAL A 485 -25.69 -44.86 -26.43
N GLU A 486 -26.25 -46.08 -26.41
CA GLU A 486 -27.64 -46.32 -25.97
C GLU A 486 -27.81 -46.30 -24.45
N ARG A 487 -26.81 -46.76 -23.71
CA ARG A 487 -26.79 -46.79 -22.24
C ARG A 487 -25.39 -46.42 -21.79
N PHE A 488 -25.30 -45.47 -20.90
CA PHE A 488 -24.06 -45.03 -20.29
C PHE A 488 -24.18 -45.07 -18.75
N GLY A 489 -23.15 -45.55 -18.11
CA GLY A 489 -23.05 -45.57 -16.63
C GLY A 489 -21.61 -45.36 -16.18
N SER A 490 -21.43 -44.55 -15.14
CA SER A 490 -20.15 -44.39 -14.44
C SER A 490 -20.14 -45.25 -13.19
N LEU A 491 -19.15 -46.11 -13.09
CA LEU A 491 -18.94 -47.02 -11.94
C LEU A 491 -17.85 -46.46 -11.05
N THR A 492 -18.22 -45.86 -9.91
CA THR A 492 -17.28 -45.23 -9.00
C THR A 492 -16.10 -46.13 -8.65
N GLY A 493 -14.88 -45.70 -8.98
CA GLY A 493 -13.64 -46.41 -8.73
C GLY A 493 -13.38 -47.62 -9.63
N LYS A 494 -14.23 -47.85 -10.65
CA LYS A 494 -14.10 -49.01 -11.59
C LYS A 494 -14.04 -48.59 -13.05
N GLY A 495 -14.46 -47.39 -13.41
CA GLY A 495 -14.48 -46.91 -14.78
C GLY A 495 -15.87 -46.55 -15.30
N ILE A 496 -16.05 -46.69 -16.60
CA ILE A 496 -17.31 -46.38 -17.29
C ILE A 496 -17.82 -47.63 -18.05
N GLU A 497 -19.12 -47.68 -18.24
CA GLU A 497 -19.74 -48.72 -19.09
C GLU A 497 -20.75 -48.08 -20.03
N GLY A 498 -20.97 -48.72 -21.18
CA GLY A 498 -22.01 -48.31 -22.10
C GLY A 498 -22.32 -49.34 -23.14
N THR A 499 -23.47 -49.19 -23.81
CA THR A 499 -23.90 -50.06 -24.90
C THR A 499 -23.84 -49.29 -26.22
N VAL A 500 -23.16 -49.86 -27.20
CA VAL A 500 -23.09 -49.35 -28.59
C VAL A 500 -23.47 -50.44 -29.53
N ASP A 501 -24.47 -50.19 -30.38
CA ASP A 501 -25.02 -51.15 -31.33
C ASP A 501 -25.40 -52.50 -30.67
N GLY A 502 -26.00 -52.50 -29.48
CA GLY A 502 -26.40 -53.61 -28.70
C GLY A 502 -25.27 -54.40 -28.01
N VAL A 503 -24.03 -54.03 -28.16
CA VAL A 503 -22.84 -54.60 -27.47
C VAL A 503 -22.49 -53.80 -26.29
N ARG A 504 -22.33 -54.41 -25.09
CA ARG A 504 -21.90 -53.73 -23.85
C ARG A 504 -20.38 -53.70 -23.75
N TYR A 505 -19.88 -52.55 -23.49
CA TYR A 505 -18.44 -52.26 -23.24
C TYR A 505 -18.25 -51.69 -21.81
N PHE A 506 -17.09 -51.97 -21.25
CA PHE A 506 -16.70 -51.48 -19.93
C PHE A 506 -15.16 -51.44 -19.78
#